data_8baa9e376040d58bdf867af62f943a39
#
_entry.id   8baa9e376040d58bdf867af62f943a39
#
_cell.length_a   1.000
_cell.length_b   1.000
_cell.length_c   1.000
_cell.angle_alpha   90.00
_cell.angle_beta   90.00
_cell.angle_gamma   90.00
#
_symmetry.space_group_name_H-M   'P 1'
#
loop_
_entity.id
_entity.type
_entity.pdbx_description
1 polymer ?
#
loop_
_entity_poly.entity_id
_entity_poly.type
_entity_poly.pdbx_seq_one_letter_code
_entity_poly.pdbx_strand_id
1 'polypeptide(L)'
;MMENLYCVSLAASVIALIFAWLQSKKVLAFSEGTPLMQKISRAIRTGASAFLKRQYRTVAIFFACMFAVLCGMAAAGFVTWFVPFAFVTGGFFSGLSGFIGMTIATRANCRTAAAPQEGLNRGL
;
A
#
# COMPACT_ATOMS: atom_id res chain seq x y z
N MET A 1 2.47 -14.14 29.31
CA MET A 1 2.77 -14.78 28.03
C MET A 1 2.10 -14.06 26.86
N MET A 2 0.79 -13.78 26.90
CA MET A 2 0.10 -13.04 25.83
C MET A 2 0.54 -11.59 25.73
N GLU A 3 0.84 -10.93 26.85
CA GLU A 3 1.34 -9.55 26.86
C GLU A 3 2.66 -9.41 26.11
N ASN A 4 3.55 -10.40 26.25
CA ASN A 4 4.83 -10.41 25.54
C ASN A 4 4.64 -10.59 24.04
N LEU A 5 3.63 -11.36 23.61
CA LEU A 5 3.30 -11.54 22.20
C LEU A 5 2.79 -10.24 21.59
N TYR A 6 1.97 -9.47 22.29
CA TYR A 6 1.51 -8.16 21.83
C TYR A 6 2.67 -7.18 21.69
N CYS A 7 3.57 -7.16 22.66
CA CYS A 7 4.78 -6.32 22.60
C CYS A 7 5.67 -6.68 21.41
N VAL A 8 5.87 -7.98 21.16
CA VAL A 8 6.66 -8.47 20.02
C VAL A 8 5.99 -8.07 18.72
N SER A 9 4.67 -8.23 18.62
CA SER A 9 3.91 -7.85 17.43
C SER A 9 4.01 -6.35 17.14
N LEU A 10 3.84 -5.51 18.15
CA LEU A 10 3.98 -4.07 18.00
C LEU A 10 5.40 -3.67 17.61
N ALA A 11 6.40 -4.26 18.25
CA ALA A 11 7.81 -3.99 17.93
C ALA A 11 8.13 -4.40 16.49
N ALA A 12 7.67 -5.58 16.06
CA ALA A 12 7.86 -6.05 14.68
C ALA A 12 7.20 -5.12 13.67
N SER A 13 5.99 -4.63 13.98
CA SER A 13 5.28 -3.69 13.10
C SER A 13 6.02 -2.37 12.95
N VAL A 14 6.53 -1.82 14.05
CA VAL A 14 7.31 -0.57 14.04
C VAL A 14 8.60 -0.75 13.26
N ILE A 15 9.32 -1.85 13.48
CA ILE A 15 10.56 -2.17 12.78
C ILE A 15 10.27 -2.31 11.26
N ALA A 16 9.20 -2.99 10.89
CA ALA A 16 8.80 -3.16 9.49
C ALA A 16 8.49 -1.81 8.83
N LEU A 17 7.78 -0.91 9.52
CA LEU A 17 7.48 0.42 9.00
C LEU A 17 8.73 1.27 8.81
N ILE A 18 9.65 1.24 9.77
CA ILE A 18 10.93 1.96 9.68
C ILE A 18 11.75 1.40 8.52
N PHE A 19 11.85 0.08 8.40
CA PHE A 19 12.56 -0.59 7.31
C PHE A 19 11.97 -0.20 5.95
N ALA A 20 10.65 -0.25 5.80
CA ALA A 20 9.97 0.12 4.56
C ALA A 20 10.26 1.58 4.20
N TRP A 21 10.22 2.48 5.16
CA TRP A 21 10.50 3.90 4.93
C TRP A 21 11.94 4.14 4.48
N LEU A 22 12.91 3.52 5.17
CA LEU A 22 14.32 3.63 4.81
C LEU A 22 14.60 3.03 3.44
N GLN A 23 14.05 1.86 3.12
CA GLN A 23 14.20 1.24 1.81
C GLN A 23 13.56 2.07 0.71
N SER A 24 12.39 2.65 0.95
CA SER A 24 11.72 3.55 -0.01
C SER A 24 12.58 4.75 -0.32
N LYS A 25 13.17 5.39 0.68
CA LYS A 25 14.10 6.50 0.48
C LYS A 25 15.32 6.09 -0.33
N LYS A 26 15.89 4.94 0.02
CA LYS A 26 17.08 4.41 -0.67
C LYS A 26 16.80 4.13 -2.15
N VAL A 27 15.67 3.48 -2.44
CA VAL A 27 15.28 3.15 -3.81
C VAL A 27 15.01 4.42 -4.62
N LEU A 28 14.29 5.38 -4.04
CA LEU A 28 13.95 6.63 -4.73
C LEU A 28 15.18 7.53 -4.96
N ALA A 29 16.29 7.29 -4.25
CA ALA A 29 17.55 8.00 -4.45
C ALA A 29 18.34 7.46 -5.65
N PHE A 30 18.03 6.26 -6.16
CA PHE A 30 18.70 5.70 -7.33
C PHE A 30 18.32 6.47 -8.60
N SER A 31 19.23 6.43 -9.60
CA SER A 31 19.00 7.05 -10.89
C SER A 31 17.80 6.44 -11.60
N GLU A 32 17.02 7.27 -12.28
CA GLU A 32 15.89 6.82 -13.11
C GLU A 32 16.32 6.24 -14.45
N GLY A 33 17.60 6.30 -14.77
CA GLY A 33 18.17 5.72 -15.99
C GLY A 33 18.11 6.68 -17.18
N THR A 34 18.00 6.11 -18.40
CA THR A 34 17.98 6.89 -19.63
C THR A 34 16.68 7.68 -19.79
N PRO A 35 16.66 8.75 -20.65
CA PRO A 35 15.42 9.48 -20.93
C PRO A 35 14.28 8.59 -21.45
N LEU A 36 14.61 7.55 -22.23
CA LEU A 36 13.62 6.60 -22.73
C LEU A 36 13.02 5.78 -21.58
N MET A 37 13.85 5.32 -20.65
CA MET A 37 13.40 4.59 -19.46
C MET A 37 12.49 5.47 -18.58
N GLN A 38 12.84 6.74 -18.44
CA GLN A 38 12.01 7.70 -17.70
C GLN A 38 10.66 7.94 -18.37
N LYS A 39 10.64 8.02 -19.72
CA LYS A 39 9.41 8.18 -20.49
C LYS A 39 8.48 6.98 -20.31
N ILE A 40 9.01 5.77 -20.41
CA ILE A 40 8.25 4.53 -20.21
C ILE A 40 7.74 4.46 -18.76
N SER A 41 8.56 4.83 -17.80
CA SER A 41 8.18 4.84 -16.38
C SER A 41 7.04 5.82 -16.11
N ARG A 42 7.06 7.00 -16.75
CA ARG A 42 5.95 7.97 -16.62
C ARG A 42 4.66 7.42 -17.20
N ALA A 43 4.73 6.72 -18.34
CA ALA A 43 3.57 6.07 -18.94
C ALA A 43 2.99 5.01 -18.00
N ILE A 44 3.84 4.19 -17.38
CA ILE A 44 3.44 3.17 -16.40
C ILE A 44 2.78 3.85 -15.19
N ARG A 45 3.38 4.92 -14.67
CA ARG A 45 2.81 5.65 -13.52
C ARG A 45 1.44 6.25 -13.83
N THR A 46 1.29 6.81 -15.03
CA THR A 46 0.01 7.36 -15.46
C THR A 46 -1.06 6.28 -15.56
N GLY A 47 -0.72 5.14 -16.17
CA GLY A 47 -1.61 4.00 -16.27
C GLY A 47 -1.98 3.42 -14.91
N ALA A 48 -0.99 3.28 -14.02
CA ALA A 48 -1.21 2.77 -12.67
C ALA A 48 -2.09 3.71 -11.84
N SER A 49 -1.88 5.03 -11.95
CA SER A 49 -2.71 6.02 -11.26
C SER A 49 -4.16 5.96 -11.73
N ALA A 50 -4.38 5.85 -13.04
CA ALA A 50 -5.72 5.71 -13.60
C ALA A 50 -6.39 4.42 -13.13
N PHE A 51 -5.65 3.31 -13.12
CA PHE A 51 -6.13 2.02 -12.64
C PHE A 51 -6.52 2.08 -11.15
N LEU A 52 -5.64 2.63 -10.31
CA LEU A 52 -5.90 2.77 -8.87
C LEU A 52 -7.14 3.62 -8.59
N LYS A 53 -7.26 4.75 -9.29
CA LYS A 53 -8.39 5.65 -9.14
C LYS A 53 -9.71 4.95 -9.46
N ARG A 54 -9.73 4.21 -10.58
CA ARG A 54 -10.91 3.45 -11.01
C ARG A 54 -11.20 2.30 -10.04
N GLN A 55 -10.17 1.56 -9.64
CA GLN A 55 -10.29 0.44 -8.71
C GLN A 55 -10.81 0.89 -7.35
N TYR A 56 -10.25 1.97 -6.81
CA TYR A 56 -10.65 2.49 -5.50
C TYR A 56 -12.07 3.02 -5.52
N ARG A 57 -12.52 3.60 -6.63
CA ARG A 57 -13.90 4.03 -6.77
C ARG A 57 -14.87 2.84 -6.67
N THR A 58 -14.56 1.75 -7.36
CA THR A 58 -15.37 0.52 -7.32
C THR A 58 -15.37 -0.09 -5.92
N VAL A 59 -14.18 -0.19 -5.31
CA VAL A 59 -14.03 -0.72 -3.95
C VAL A 59 -14.75 0.15 -2.94
N ALA A 60 -14.70 1.48 -3.07
CA ALA A 60 -15.38 2.41 -2.18
C ALA A 60 -16.89 2.22 -2.20
N ILE A 61 -17.47 2.01 -3.39
CA ILE A 61 -18.91 1.73 -3.53
C ILE A 61 -19.25 0.41 -2.83
N PHE A 62 -18.46 -0.64 -3.06
CA PHE A 62 -18.65 -1.94 -2.41
C PHE A 62 -18.55 -1.81 -0.89
N PHE A 63 -17.55 -1.07 -0.40
CA PHE A 63 -17.34 -0.83 1.04
C PHE A 63 -18.52 -0.10 1.67
N ALA A 64 -19.04 0.91 0.98
CA ALA A 64 -20.22 1.67 1.47
C ALA A 64 -21.43 0.75 1.60
N CYS A 65 -21.67 -0.12 0.62
CA CYS A 65 -22.77 -1.09 0.67
C CYS A 65 -22.60 -2.08 1.81
N MET A 66 -21.39 -2.65 1.98
CA MET A 66 -21.11 -3.60 3.06
C MET A 66 -21.18 -2.94 4.43
N PHE A 67 -20.73 -1.70 4.54
CA PHE A 67 -20.84 -0.93 5.78
C PHE A 67 -22.31 -0.72 6.17
N ALA A 68 -23.16 -0.38 5.20
CA ALA A 68 -24.61 -0.24 5.43
C ALA A 68 -25.22 -1.55 5.91
N VAL A 69 -24.85 -2.68 5.32
CA VAL A 69 -25.30 -4.02 5.73
C VAL A 69 -24.86 -4.32 7.15
N LEU A 70 -23.59 -4.07 7.48
CA LEU A 70 -23.05 -4.30 8.82
C LEU A 70 -23.70 -3.41 9.87
N CYS A 71 -23.99 -2.16 9.55
CA CYS A 71 -24.71 -1.26 10.43
C CYS A 71 -26.15 -1.75 10.67
N GLY A 72 -26.80 -2.24 9.63
CA GLY A 72 -28.15 -2.85 9.76
C GLY A 72 -28.13 -4.07 10.66
N MET A 73 -27.13 -4.94 10.51
CA MET A 73 -26.96 -6.11 11.38
C MET A 73 -26.68 -5.72 12.83
N ALA A 74 -25.88 -4.68 13.04
CA ALA A 74 -25.58 -4.17 14.38
C ALA A 74 -26.83 -3.60 15.04
N ALA A 75 -27.64 -2.85 14.29
CA ALA A 75 -28.91 -2.31 14.76
C ALA A 75 -29.91 -3.42 15.10
N ALA A 76 -29.89 -4.53 14.36
CA ALA A 76 -30.73 -5.69 14.60
C ALA A 76 -30.22 -6.58 15.75
N GLY A 77 -29.02 -6.32 16.28
CA GLY A 77 -28.44 -7.05 17.39
C GLY A 77 -27.66 -8.31 17.01
N PHE A 78 -27.44 -8.57 15.71
CA PHE A 78 -26.68 -9.75 15.26
C PHE A 78 -25.18 -9.61 15.49
N VAL A 79 -24.65 -8.38 15.42
CA VAL A 79 -23.23 -8.09 15.65
C VAL A 79 -23.09 -6.84 16.52
N THR A 80 -21.93 -6.67 17.14
CA THR A 80 -21.65 -5.46 17.93
C THR A 80 -21.36 -4.28 16.99
N TRP A 81 -21.59 -3.06 17.49
CA TRP A 81 -21.29 -1.85 16.73
C TRP A 81 -19.79 -1.66 16.43
N PHE A 82 -18.92 -2.39 17.12
CA PHE A 82 -17.49 -2.37 16.82
C PHE A 82 -17.18 -2.96 15.45
N VAL A 83 -18.00 -3.91 14.95
CA VAL A 83 -17.75 -4.61 13.67
C VAL A 83 -17.79 -3.65 12.48
N PRO A 84 -18.80 -2.78 12.29
CA PRO A 84 -18.80 -1.81 11.20
C PRO A 84 -17.61 -0.86 11.26
N PHE A 85 -17.28 -0.36 12.44
CA PHE A 85 -16.16 0.56 12.61
C PHE A 85 -14.81 -0.12 12.34
N ALA A 86 -14.65 -1.36 12.82
CA ALA A 86 -13.44 -2.15 12.54
C ALA A 86 -13.28 -2.43 11.05
N PHE A 87 -14.40 -2.71 10.36
CA PHE A 87 -14.40 -2.95 8.92
C PHE A 87 -13.91 -1.72 8.15
N VAL A 88 -14.43 -0.54 8.47
CA VAL A 88 -14.05 0.72 7.82
C VAL A 88 -12.59 1.05 8.12
N THR A 89 -12.16 0.91 9.37
CA THR A 89 -10.78 1.21 9.79
C THR A 89 -9.80 0.28 9.07
N GLY A 90 -10.08 -1.03 9.06
CA GLY A 90 -9.24 -2.00 8.35
C GLY A 90 -9.18 -1.74 6.85
N GLY A 91 -10.32 -1.43 6.24
CA GLY A 91 -10.40 -1.09 4.83
C GLY A 91 -9.63 0.18 4.47
N PHE A 92 -9.71 1.20 5.33
CA PHE A 92 -8.96 2.44 5.14
C PHE A 92 -7.45 2.19 5.18
N PHE A 93 -6.95 1.48 6.18
CA PHE A 93 -5.53 1.18 6.29
C PHE A 93 -5.06 0.25 5.17
N SER A 94 -5.87 -0.72 4.78
CA SER A 94 -5.56 -1.60 3.65
C SER A 94 -5.44 -0.82 2.34
N GLY A 95 -6.39 0.07 2.07
CA GLY A 95 -6.38 0.93 0.89
C GLY A 95 -5.19 1.88 0.87
N LEU A 96 -4.87 2.46 2.02
CA LEU A 96 -3.73 3.36 2.15
C LEU A 96 -2.42 2.61 1.91
N SER A 97 -2.27 1.42 2.47
CA SER A 97 -1.10 0.58 2.27
C SER A 97 -0.93 0.20 0.81
N GLY A 98 -2.01 -0.21 0.15
CA GLY A 98 -2.00 -0.54 -1.27
C GLY A 98 -1.63 0.65 -2.15
N PHE A 99 -2.15 1.83 -1.85
CA PHE A 99 -1.84 3.06 -2.57
C PHE A 99 -0.36 3.42 -2.44
N ILE A 100 0.17 3.40 -1.22
CA ILE A 100 1.58 3.70 -0.95
C ILE A 100 2.48 2.68 -1.66
N GLY A 101 2.16 1.39 -1.54
CA GLY A 101 2.92 0.33 -2.19
C GLY A 101 2.97 0.47 -3.70
N MET A 102 1.83 0.71 -4.33
CA MET A 102 1.77 0.90 -5.79
C MET A 102 2.51 2.15 -6.23
N THR A 103 2.40 3.24 -5.49
CA THR A 103 3.10 4.49 -5.79
C THR A 103 4.62 4.29 -5.76
N ILE A 104 5.12 3.60 -4.74
CA ILE A 104 6.56 3.32 -4.63
C ILE A 104 7.00 2.34 -5.73
N ALA A 105 6.24 1.28 -5.97
CA ALA A 105 6.57 0.28 -6.98
C ALA A 105 6.67 0.90 -8.38
N THR A 106 5.72 1.75 -8.76
CA THR A 106 5.74 2.39 -10.07
C THR A 106 6.86 3.41 -10.21
N ARG A 107 7.26 4.06 -9.12
CA ARG A 107 8.41 4.97 -9.14
C ARG A 107 9.73 4.22 -9.14
N ALA A 108 9.78 3.01 -8.59
CA ALA A 108 10.97 2.19 -8.53
C ALA A 108 11.27 1.47 -9.84
N ASN A 109 10.29 1.29 -10.73
CA ASN A 109 10.44 0.48 -11.94
C ASN A 109 11.66 0.86 -12.79
N CYS A 110 11.79 2.12 -13.17
CA CYS A 110 12.93 2.57 -13.98
C CYS A 110 14.23 2.54 -13.19
N ARG A 111 14.18 2.80 -11.89
CA ARG A 111 15.34 2.76 -11.01
C ARG A 111 15.86 1.33 -10.85
N THR A 112 14.96 0.37 -10.71
CA THR A 112 15.31 -1.06 -10.65
C THR A 112 15.91 -1.54 -11.97
N ALA A 113 15.40 -1.07 -13.10
CA ALA A 113 15.93 -1.40 -14.41
C ALA A 113 17.29 -0.73 -14.69
N ALA A 114 17.51 0.47 -14.16
CA ALA A 114 18.75 1.21 -14.36
C ALA A 114 19.89 0.74 -13.44
N ALA A 115 19.57 0.33 -12.21
CA ALA A 115 20.56 -0.01 -11.19
C ALA A 115 21.51 -1.16 -11.62
N PRO A 116 21.08 -2.24 -12.31
CA PRO A 116 21.99 -3.29 -12.77
C PRO A 116 23.05 -2.83 -13.75
N GLN A 117 22.86 -1.68 -14.40
CA GLN A 117 23.89 -1.09 -15.28
C GLN A 117 25.12 -0.66 -14.48
N GLU A 118 24.98 -0.34 -13.21
CA GLU A 118 26.06 0.02 -12.31
C GLU A 118 26.58 -1.18 -11.51
N GLY A 119 25.80 -2.26 -11.41
CA GLY A 119 26.15 -3.48 -10.70
C GLY A 119 24.90 -4.27 -10.33
N LEU A 120 24.99 -5.60 -10.41
CA LEU A 120 23.86 -6.49 -10.16
C LEU A 120 23.28 -6.31 -8.74
N ASN A 121 24.15 -6.16 -7.75
CA ASN A 121 23.73 -6.00 -6.35
C ASN A 121 22.87 -4.75 -6.12
N ARG A 122 23.08 -3.70 -6.93
CA ARG A 122 22.32 -2.45 -6.81
C ARG A 122 20.90 -2.59 -7.37
N GLY A 123 20.71 -3.51 -8.33
CA GLY A 123 19.39 -3.80 -8.88
C GLY A 123 18.53 -4.70 -7.99
N LEU A 124 19.18 -5.42 -7.09
CA LEU A 124 18.50 -6.29 -6.15
C LEU A 124 18.08 -5.54 -4.89
#